data_cc2b18db7a9f4d809bc1de243467e028
#
_entry.id   cc2b18db7a9f4d809bc1de243467e028
#
_cell.length_a   1.000
_cell.length_b   1.000
_cell.length_c   1.000
_cell.angle_alpha   90.00
_cell.angle_beta   90.00
_cell.angle_gamma   90.00
#
_symmetry.space_group_name_H-M   'P 1'
#
loop_
_entity.id
_entity.type
_entity.pdbx_description
1 polymer ?
#
loop_
_entity_poly.entity_id
_entity_poly.type
_entity_poly.pdbx_seq_one_letter_code
_entity_poly.pdbx_strand_id
1 'polypeptide(L)'
;KSHPEIKTVIASGRQYYTLERDFLPIRDNLAFIAENGGLVFEKGEIIFKDEIDKQDVLKCLDIIDKVPYATPVICGAKSAYITKKDVDEEIYYNVEMYYERRQIVEDLRKVADNDTIVKVAIYFKKEKAEESMKYFENIGEKLTAVLSGASWIDIANKTESKGNAIKAICEKYGIAHTEAMGFGDYLNDISLLESCGESYCMKNGHPTLKVLAKYVTEKTNDENGVMEVLKTL
;
A
#
# COMPACT_ATOMS: atom_id res chain seq x y z
N LYS A 1 -10.01 16.24 -17.70
CA LYS A 1 -10.03 17.73 -17.81
C LYS A 1 -11.45 18.28 -18.07
N SER A 2 -12.44 17.45 -18.36
CA SER A 2 -13.82 17.86 -18.55
C SER A 2 -14.55 18.19 -17.23
N HIS A 3 -14.09 17.64 -16.12
CA HIS A 3 -14.66 17.78 -14.78
C HIS A 3 -13.56 18.16 -13.77
N PRO A 4 -13.13 19.43 -13.74
CA PRO A 4 -12.06 19.89 -12.85
C PRO A 4 -12.44 19.85 -11.36
N GLU A 5 -13.74 19.78 -11.06
CA GLU A 5 -14.31 19.62 -9.72
C GLU A 5 -14.09 18.19 -9.16
N ILE A 6 -13.89 17.19 -10.02
CA ILE A 6 -13.66 15.81 -9.60
C ILE A 6 -12.19 15.60 -9.24
N LYS A 7 -11.92 15.24 -8.00
CA LYS A 7 -10.59 14.78 -7.55
C LYS A 7 -10.44 13.30 -7.84
N THR A 8 -9.48 12.97 -8.70
CA THR A 8 -9.15 11.58 -9.03
C THR A 8 -8.02 11.06 -8.14
N VAL A 9 -8.24 9.89 -7.56
CA VAL A 9 -7.30 9.23 -6.65
C VAL A 9 -6.98 7.83 -7.17
N ILE A 10 -5.70 7.49 -7.25
CA ILE A 10 -5.21 6.14 -7.54
C ILE A 10 -4.82 5.49 -6.21
N ALA A 11 -5.45 4.36 -5.86
CA ALA A 11 -5.21 3.65 -4.62
C ALA A 11 -4.57 2.27 -4.87
N SER A 12 -3.40 2.02 -4.31
CA SER A 12 -2.62 0.81 -4.56
C SER A 12 -1.78 0.39 -3.36
N GLY A 13 -1.44 -0.91 -3.29
CA GLY A 13 -0.40 -1.42 -2.40
C GLY A 13 1.03 -1.17 -2.89
N ARG A 14 1.20 -0.64 -4.10
CA ARG A 14 2.52 -0.35 -4.68
C ARG A 14 3.16 0.88 -4.04
N GLN A 15 4.49 0.96 -4.16
CA GLN A 15 5.25 2.15 -3.81
C GLN A 15 4.80 3.36 -4.62
N TYR A 16 4.80 4.55 -4.00
CA TYR A 16 4.43 5.80 -4.68
C TYR A 16 5.20 6.02 -5.99
N TYR A 17 6.51 5.79 -6.00
CA TYR A 17 7.36 6.03 -7.17
C TYR A 17 7.04 5.11 -8.36
N THR A 18 6.54 3.91 -8.10
CA THR A 18 5.99 3.04 -9.14
C THR A 18 4.73 3.64 -9.76
N LEU A 19 3.81 4.15 -8.91
CA LEU A 19 2.59 4.81 -9.39
C LEU A 19 2.91 6.11 -10.13
N GLU A 20 3.81 6.93 -9.59
CA GLU A 20 4.25 8.18 -10.23
C GLU A 20 4.81 7.92 -11.63
N ARG A 21 5.64 6.90 -11.81
CA ARG A 21 6.17 6.48 -13.12
C ARG A 21 5.05 6.04 -14.07
N ASP A 22 4.16 5.18 -13.60
CA ASP A 22 3.10 4.59 -14.43
C ASP A 22 2.07 5.65 -14.89
N PHE A 23 1.86 6.71 -14.10
CA PHE A 23 0.94 7.81 -14.40
C PHE A 23 1.64 9.13 -14.77
N LEU A 24 2.92 9.09 -15.11
CA LEU A 24 3.77 10.27 -15.35
C LEU A 24 3.12 11.39 -16.19
N PRO A 25 2.42 11.11 -17.32
CA PRO A 25 1.84 12.15 -18.15
C PRO A 25 0.70 12.95 -17.50
N ILE A 26 0.08 12.42 -16.46
CA ILE A 26 -1.09 13.01 -15.79
C ILE A 26 -0.95 13.13 -14.28
N ARG A 27 0.22 12.77 -13.71
CA ARG A 27 0.46 12.65 -12.27
C ARG A 27 0.06 13.89 -11.47
N ASP A 28 0.28 15.10 -12.03
CA ASP A 28 -0.01 16.36 -11.33
C ASP A 28 -1.53 16.64 -11.18
N ASN A 29 -2.36 15.86 -11.88
CA ASN A 29 -3.82 15.91 -11.77
C ASN A 29 -4.39 14.83 -10.84
N LEU A 30 -3.54 13.99 -10.24
CA LEU A 30 -3.92 12.84 -9.42
C LEU A 30 -3.43 13.01 -7.98
N ALA A 31 -4.18 12.41 -7.05
CA ALA A 31 -3.65 12.01 -5.76
C ALA A 31 -3.35 10.51 -5.77
N PHE A 32 -2.38 10.07 -4.98
CA PHE A 32 -1.96 8.67 -4.92
C PHE A 32 -2.02 8.17 -3.49
N ILE A 33 -2.83 7.17 -3.23
CA ILE A 33 -2.77 6.32 -2.03
C ILE A 33 -1.81 5.19 -2.35
N ALA A 34 -0.65 5.19 -1.71
CA ALA A 34 0.41 4.21 -1.89
C ALA A 34 0.58 3.34 -0.63
N GLU A 35 1.32 2.24 -0.75
CA GLU A 35 1.62 1.32 0.36
C GLU A 35 0.33 0.94 1.12
N ASN A 36 -0.74 0.53 0.41
CA ASN A 36 -2.05 0.17 0.99
C ASN A 36 -2.71 1.24 1.87
N GLY A 37 -2.27 2.49 1.82
CA GLY A 37 -2.79 3.59 2.62
C GLY A 37 -1.80 4.16 3.61
N GLY A 38 -0.59 3.61 3.69
CA GLY A 38 0.48 4.15 4.53
C GLY A 38 0.92 5.56 4.14
N LEU A 39 0.80 5.91 2.86
CA LEU A 39 1.17 7.22 2.32
C LEU A 39 0.13 7.74 1.34
N VAL A 40 -0.14 9.05 1.40
CA VAL A 40 -0.88 9.75 0.35
C VAL A 40 -0.03 10.89 -0.20
N PHE A 41 0.12 10.89 -1.53
CA PHE A 41 0.83 11.93 -2.25
C PHE A 41 -0.11 12.71 -3.16
N GLU A 42 0.16 14.00 -3.29
CA GLU A 42 -0.42 14.89 -4.30
C GLU A 42 0.65 15.84 -4.80
N LYS A 43 0.84 15.92 -6.12
CA LYS A 43 1.86 16.76 -6.76
C LYS A 43 3.28 16.57 -6.19
N GLY A 44 3.60 15.33 -5.79
CA GLY A 44 4.89 14.99 -5.20
C GLY A 44 5.02 15.28 -3.70
N GLU A 45 4.02 15.91 -3.06
CA GLU A 45 4.03 16.22 -1.63
C GLU A 45 3.21 15.19 -0.83
N ILE A 46 3.67 14.83 0.35
CA ILE A 46 2.95 13.95 1.27
C ILE A 46 1.84 14.76 1.94
N ILE A 47 0.59 14.34 1.77
CA ILE A 47 -0.57 14.97 2.39
C ILE A 47 -1.19 14.15 3.52
N PHE A 48 -0.82 12.87 3.63
CA PHE A 48 -1.16 11.98 4.74
C PHE A 48 -0.10 10.88 4.87
N LYS A 49 0.16 10.46 6.11
CA LYS A 49 1.04 9.33 6.42
C LYS A 49 0.52 8.57 7.64
N ASP A 50 0.65 7.24 7.60
CA ASP A 50 0.44 6.34 8.74
C ASP A 50 1.79 5.75 9.14
N GLU A 51 2.57 6.56 9.87
CA GLU A 51 3.97 6.30 10.22
C GLU A 51 4.08 5.29 11.36
N ILE A 52 4.92 4.29 11.20
CA ILE A 52 5.30 3.35 12.26
C ILE A 52 6.29 4.05 13.21
N ASP A 53 6.02 3.99 14.51
CA ASP A 53 6.95 4.51 15.52
C ASP A 53 8.34 3.88 15.36
N LYS A 54 9.39 4.69 15.41
CA LYS A 54 10.79 4.21 15.29
C LYS A 54 11.09 3.04 16.21
N GLN A 55 10.60 3.07 17.46
CA GLN A 55 10.82 1.99 18.43
C GLN A 55 10.17 0.67 17.98
N ASP A 56 9.01 0.75 17.32
CA ASP A 56 8.32 -0.41 16.79
C ASP A 56 9.03 -0.96 15.53
N VAL A 57 9.59 -0.08 14.68
CA VAL A 57 10.48 -0.52 13.58
C VAL A 57 11.69 -1.28 14.12
N LEU A 58 12.36 -0.76 15.17
CA LEU A 58 13.51 -1.43 15.77
C LEU A 58 13.14 -2.78 16.37
N LYS A 59 11.99 -2.89 17.06
CA LYS A 59 11.48 -4.17 17.59
C LYS A 59 11.21 -5.18 16.47
N CYS A 60 10.61 -4.74 15.35
CA CYS A 60 10.42 -5.61 14.19
C CYS A 60 11.76 -6.16 13.69
N LEU A 61 12.78 -5.32 13.55
CA LEU A 61 14.11 -5.75 13.14
C LEU A 61 14.74 -6.73 14.14
N ASP A 62 14.56 -6.53 15.46
CA ASP A 62 15.04 -7.45 16.49
C ASP A 62 14.38 -8.83 16.43
N ILE A 63 13.12 -8.89 16.01
CA ILE A 63 12.42 -10.16 15.76
C ILE A 63 12.95 -10.79 14.48
N ILE A 64 13.02 -10.02 13.39
CA ILE A 64 13.43 -10.50 12.05
C ILE A 64 14.84 -11.08 12.08
N ASP A 65 15.78 -10.46 12.82
CA ASP A 65 17.15 -10.94 12.97
C ASP A 65 17.25 -12.38 13.52
N LYS A 66 16.19 -12.89 14.15
CA LYS A 66 16.10 -14.24 14.72
C LYS A 66 15.32 -15.22 13.84
N VAL A 67 14.73 -14.74 12.74
CA VAL A 67 13.90 -15.58 11.88
C VAL A 67 14.71 -16.10 10.70
N PRO A 68 14.80 -17.42 10.51
CA PRO A 68 15.56 -18.01 9.40
C PRO A 68 15.02 -17.57 8.03
N TYR A 69 15.92 -17.31 7.10
CA TYR A 69 15.60 -16.95 5.70
C TYR A 69 14.86 -15.62 5.52
N ALA A 70 14.68 -14.85 6.59
CA ALA A 70 14.03 -13.54 6.54
C ALA A 70 15.00 -12.45 6.06
N THR A 71 14.56 -11.65 5.11
CA THR A 71 15.29 -10.45 4.64
C THR A 71 14.38 -9.25 4.79
N PRO A 72 14.68 -8.30 5.70
CA PRO A 72 13.87 -7.11 5.89
C PRO A 72 14.05 -6.10 4.75
N VAL A 73 12.94 -5.48 4.35
CA VAL A 73 12.88 -4.32 3.46
C VAL A 73 12.10 -3.23 4.20
N ILE A 74 12.76 -2.15 4.56
CA ILE A 74 12.11 -1.01 5.22
C ILE A 74 11.50 -0.12 4.14
N CYS A 75 10.19 0.08 4.18
CA CYS A 75 9.46 0.88 3.21
C CYS A 75 9.18 2.28 3.81
N GLY A 76 9.91 3.24 3.29
CA GLY A 76 9.80 4.64 3.68
C GLY A 76 9.19 5.52 2.60
N ALA A 77 8.88 6.74 2.99
CA ALA A 77 8.33 7.75 2.10
C ALA A 77 9.30 8.16 0.97
N LYS A 78 10.61 8.08 1.23
CA LYS A 78 11.63 8.46 0.23
C LYS A 78 12.11 7.27 -0.59
N SER A 79 12.12 6.05 -0.03
CA SER A 79 12.68 4.86 -0.69
C SER A 79 12.26 3.57 0.02
N ALA A 80 12.46 2.43 -0.64
CA ALA A 80 12.61 1.15 0.04
C ALA A 80 14.10 0.92 0.35
N TYR A 81 14.40 0.30 1.50
CA TYR A 81 15.76 0.12 1.99
C TYR A 81 16.05 -1.34 2.30
N ILE A 82 17.19 -1.84 1.81
CA ILE A 82 17.74 -3.16 2.11
C ILE A 82 19.19 -3.03 2.56
N THR A 83 19.71 -3.99 3.34
CA THR A 83 21.11 -3.95 3.74
C THR A 83 22.00 -4.60 2.70
N LYS A 84 23.23 -4.09 2.60
CA LYS A 84 24.26 -4.65 1.75
C LYS A 84 24.60 -6.10 2.10
N LYS A 85 24.53 -6.46 3.39
CA LYS A 85 24.84 -7.84 3.86
C LYS A 85 23.80 -8.87 3.42
N ASP A 86 22.55 -8.43 3.20
CA ASP A 86 21.40 -9.31 2.91
C ASP A 86 21.12 -9.40 1.40
N VAL A 87 21.68 -8.48 0.61
CA VAL A 87 21.43 -8.42 -0.83
C VAL A 87 22.23 -9.49 -1.59
N ASP A 88 21.51 -10.30 -2.36
CA ASP A 88 22.05 -11.14 -3.44
C ASP A 88 21.16 -10.98 -4.69
N GLU A 89 21.45 -11.71 -5.77
CA GLU A 89 20.72 -11.59 -7.04
C GLU A 89 19.22 -11.89 -6.89
N GLU A 90 18.86 -12.92 -6.11
CA GLU A 90 17.47 -13.31 -5.87
C GLU A 90 16.71 -12.23 -5.13
N ILE A 91 17.26 -11.74 -4.02
CA ILE A 91 16.68 -10.69 -3.19
C ILE A 91 16.57 -9.39 -3.98
N TYR A 92 17.64 -9.00 -4.68
CA TYR A 92 17.63 -7.78 -5.48
C TYR A 92 16.55 -7.81 -6.56
N TYR A 93 16.43 -8.92 -7.29
CA TYR A 93 15.39 -9.11 -8.30
C TYR A 93 13.98 -8.97 -7.72
N ASN A 94 13.71 -9.62 -6.58
CA ASN A 94 12.40 -9.56 -5.93
C ASN A 94 12.08 -8.15 -5.39
N VAL A 95 13.07 -7.45 -4.83
CA VAL A 95 12.90 -6.06 -4.36
C VAL A 95 12.69 -5.11 -5.55
N GLU A 96 13.45 -5.27 -6.64
CA GLU A 96 13.31 -4.48 -7.86
C GLU A 96 11.93 -4.56 -8.50
N MET A 97 11.31 -5.75 -8.45
CA MET A 97 9.97 -5.98 -9.01
C MET A 97 8.90 -5.12 -8.36
N TYR A 98 9.01 -4.85 -7.04
CA TYR A 98 7.99 -4.15 -6.26
C TYR A 98 8.33 -2.69 -5.97
N TYR A 99 9.63 -2.34 -5.93
CA TYR A 99 10.09 -1.02 -5.48
C TYR A 99 10.91 -0.30 -6.56
N GLU A 100 10.31 0.68 -7.20
CA GLU A 100 10.97 1.54 -8.21
C GLU A 100 12.14 2.31 -7.60
N ARG A 101 11.91 2.95 -6.44
CA ARG A 101 12.96 3.65 -5.70
C ARG A 101 13.42 2.80 -4.53
N ARG A 102 14.67 2.36 -4.59
CA ARG A 102 15.31 1.50 -3.59
C ARG A 102 16.73 1.94 -3.31
N GLN A 103 17.17 1.71 -2.09
CA GLN A 103 18.53 2.04 -1.62
C GLN A 103 19.12 0.87 -0.85
N ILE A 104 20.41 0.62 -1.11
CA ILE A 104 21.20 -0.33 -0.32
C ILE A 104 21.92 0.49 0.75
N VAL A 105 21.70 0.14 2.02
CA VAL A 105 22.25 0.83 3.18
C VAL A 105 23.12 -0.12 4.01
N GLU A 106 24.00 0.42 4.83
CA GLU A 106 24.82 -0.38 5.74
C GLU A 106 24.03 -0.87 6.98
N ASP A 107 23.04 -0.10 7.43
CA ASP A 107 22.29 -0.37 8.66
C ASP A 107 20.84 0.13 8.54
N LEU A 108 19.88 -0.81 8.53
CA LEU A 108 18.44 -0.49 8.47
C LEU A 108 17.94 0.22 9.73
N ARG A 109 18.58 0.03 10.87
CA ARG A 109 18.18 0.64 12.15
C ARG A 109 18.30 2.16 12.16
N LYS A 110 19.15 2.70 11.26
CA LYS A 110 19.36 4.15 11.09
C LYS A 110 18.40 4.79 10.08
N VAL A 111 17.65 3.99 9.32
CA VAL A 111 16.76 4.52 8.27
C VAL A 111 15.65 5.35 8.87
N ALA A 112 15.04 4.90 9.97
CA ALA A 112 13.97 5.60 10.66
C ALA A 112 14.39 6.95 11.29
N ASP A 113 15.67 7.30 11.30
CA ASP A 113 16.14 8.63 11.69
C ASP A 113 16.03 9.66 10.56
N ASN A 114 15.90 9.18 9.31
CA ASN A 114 16.03 10.01 8.12
C ASN A 114 14.84 9.90 7.16
N ASP A 115 13.92 8.98 7.41
CA ASP A 115 12.73 8.77 6.58
C ASP A 115 11.50 8.40 7.43
N THR A 116 10.32 8.71 6.93
CA THR A 116 9.04 8.28 7.48
C THR A 116 8.79 6.83 7.05
N ILE A 117 8.76 5.91 8.00
CA ILE A 117 8.57 4.49 7.73
C ILE A 117 7.10 4.12 7.88
N VAL A 118 6.52 3.49 6.88
CA VAL A 118 5.11 3.09 6.87
C VAL A 118 4.91 1.57 6.82
N LYS A 119 5.94 0.82 6.39
CA LYS A 119 5.85 -0.63 6.31
C LYS A 119 7.23 -1.27 6.52
N VAL A 120 7.25 -2.43 7.17
CA VAL A 120 8.40 -3.35 7.21
C VAL A 120 7.99 -4.59 6.43
N ALA A 121 8.41 -4.69 5.17
CA ALA A 121 8.23 -5.88 4.37
C ALA A 121 9.36 -6.88 4.66
N ILE A 122 9.03 -8.17 4.60
CA ILE A 122 10.00 -9.24 4.85
C ILE A 122 9.92 -10.23 3.70
N TYR A 123 11.02 -10.36 2.97
CA TYR A 123 11.17 -11.37 1.95
C TYR A 123 11.69 -12.68 2.56
N PHE A 124 11.07 -13.78 2.19
CA PHE A 124 11.46 -15.14 2.60
C PHE A 124 11.88 -15.96 1.40
N LYS A 125 13.13 -16.38 1.37
CA LYS A 125 13.58 -17.39 0.41
C LYS A 125 12.79 -18.69 0.58
N LYS A 126 12.64 -19.44 -0.52
CA LYS A 126 11.99 -20.75 -0.54
C LYS A 126 10.51 -20.71 -0.11
N GLU A 127 9.82 -19.58 -0.35
CA GLU A 127 8.38 -19.44 -0.03
C GLU A 127 8.04 -19.75 1.44
N LYS A 128 8.90 -19.32 2.37
CA LYS A 128 8.77 -19.60 3.82
C LYS A 128 7.93 -18.58 4.58
N ALA A 129 7.25 -17.67 3.91
CA ALA A 129 6.50 -16.60 4.55
C ALA A 129 5.37 -17.15 5.44
N GLU A 130 4.52 -18.07 4.92
CA GLU A 130 3.38 -18.60 5.66
C GLU A 130 3.80 -19.30 6.96
N GLU A 131 4.78 -20.19 6.92
CA GLU A 131 5.26 -20.89 8.12
C GLU A 131 5.95 -19.96 9.12
N SER A 132 6.41 -18.77 8.66
CA SER A 132 7.10 -17.78 9.47
C SER A 132 6.15 -16.79 10.14
N MET A 133 4.87 -16.75 9.79
CA MET A 133 3.86 -15.87 10.41
C MET A 133 3.82 -16.00 11.94
N LYS A 134 4.05 -17.21 12.48
CA LYS A 134 4.08 -17.48 13.93
C LYS A 134 5.07 -16.61 14.72
N TYR A 135 6.14 -16.12 14.07
CA TYR A 135 7.12 -15.24 14.73
C TYR A 135 6.58 -13.82 14.94
N PHE A 136 5.52 -13.45 14.22
CA PHE A 136 4.96 -12.10 14.19
C PHE A 136 3.59 -11.97 14.86
N GLU A 137 3.11 -13.03 15.53
CA GLU A 137 1.81 -13.02 16.25
C GLU A 137 1.75 -11.97 17.36
N ASN A 138 2.90 -11.63 17.97
CA ASN A 138 3.00 -10.70 19.09
C ASN A 138 3.97 -9.54 18.82
N ILE A 139 3.87 -8.89 17.65
CA ILE A 139 4.75 -7.78 17.22
C ILE A 139 4.44 -6.45 17.92
N GLY A 140 3.35 -6.37 18.68
CA GLY A 140 2.92 -5.16 19.39
C GLY A 140 1.43 -4.85 19.20
N GLU A 141 0.91 -4.00 20.08
CA GLU A 141 -0.53 -3.67 20.06
C GLU A 141 -0.96 -2.85 18.84
N LYS A 142 -0.05 -2.00 18.33
CA LYS A 142 -0.33 -1.09 17.21
C LYS A 142 -0.12 -1.73 15.84
N LEU A 143 0.72 -2.76 15.77
CA LEU A 143 1.13 -3.37 14.50
C LEU A 143 0.31 -4.61 14.14
N THR A 144 0.27 -4.90 12.86
CA THR A 144 -0.24 -6.15 12.30
C THR A 144 0.75 -6.71 11.29
N ALA A 145 0.84 -8.04 11.21
CA ALA A 145 1.56 -8.74 10.15
C ALA A 145 0.57 -9.42 9.22
N VAL A 146 0.77 -9.28 7.93
CA VAL A 146 -0.10 -9.83 6.90
C VAL A 146 0.72 -10.60 5.89
N LEU A 147 0.28 -11.80 5.53
CA LEU A 147 0.85 -12.56 4.43
C LEU A 147 0.45 -11.87 3.11
N SER A 148 1.43 -11.30 2.41
CA SER A 148 1.22 -10.55 1.16
C SER A 148 1.65 -11.32 -0.09
N GLY A 149 2.03 -12.59 0.08
CA GLY A 149 2.40 -13.52 -0.99
C GLY A 149 3.11 -14.76 -0.44
N ALA A 150 3.44 -15.72 -1.29
CA ALA A 150 4.14 -16.95 -0.88
C ALA A 150 5.49 -16.67 -0.19
N SER A 151 6.15 -15.58 -0.58
CA SER A 151 7.48 -15.17 -0.09
C SER A 151 7.48 -13.87 0.70
N TRP A 152 6.32 -13.27 0.99
CA TRP A 152 6.28 -11.94 1.61
C TRP A 152 5.37 -11.86 2.81
N ILE A 153 5.85 -11.21 3.87
CA ILE A 153 5.06 -10.73 5.01
C ILE A 153 5.23 -9.21 5.08
N ASP A 154 4.12 -8.49 5.19
CA ASP A 154 4.11 -7.04 5.42
C ASP A 154 3.70 -6.74 6.86
N ILE A 155 4.47 -5.93 7.55
CA ILE A 155 4.16 -5.41 8.88
C ILE A 155 3.89 -3.92 8.76
N ALA A 156 2.72 -3.49 9.24
CA ALA A 156 2.29 -2.09 9.21
C ALA A 156 1.45 -1.75 10.46
N ASN A 157 1.07 -0.49 10.62
CA ASN A 157 0.10 -0.12 11.65
C ASN A 157 -1.26 -0.77 11.36
N LYS A 158 -1.99 -1.16 12.41
CA LYS A 158 -3.39 -1.64 12.29
C LYS A 158 -4.33 -0.61 11.69
N THR A 159 -3.96 0.65 11.75
CA THR A 159 -4.69 1.77 11.15
C THR A 159 -4.43 1.93 9.67
N GLU A 160 -3.35 1.34 9.14
CA GLU A 160 -3.05 1.40 7.72
C GLU A 160 -4.16 0.78 6.89
N SER A 161 -4.79 1.59 6.05
CA SER A 161 -5.79 1.11 5.11
C SER A 161 -6.08 2.14 4.03
N LYS A 162 -6.46 1.68 2.84
CA LYS A 162 -6.94 2.57 1.77
C LYS A 162 -8.16 3.38 2.21
N GLY A 163 -8.99 2.84 3.11
CA GLY A 163 -10.15 3.52 3.68
C GLY A 163 -9.76 4.70 4.56
N ASN A 164 -8.78 4.57 5.45
CA ASN A 164 -8.32 5.70 6.26
C ASN A 164 -7.61 6.76 5.41
N ALA A 165 -6.87 6.33 4.40
CA ALA A 165 -6.24 7.24 3.46
C ALA A 165 -7.25 8.08 2.64
N ILE A 166 -8.33 7.47 2.14
CA ILE A 166 -9.37 8.22 1.40
C ILE A 166 -10.15 9.17 2.35
N LYS A 167 -10.41 8.77 3.60
CA LYS A 167 -11.01 9.65 4.61
C LYS A 167 -10.16 10.89 4.85
N ALA A 168 -8.84 10.73 4.98
CA ALA A 168 -7.93 11.86 5.14
C ALA A 168 -7.95 12.81 3.92
N ILE A 169 -8.06 12.28 2.70
CA ILE A 169 -8.24 13.10 1.48
C ILE A 169 -9.57 13.85 1.55
N CYS A 170 -10.67 13.16 1.85
CA CYS A 170 -12.00 13.76 1.94
C CYS A 170 -12.03 14.88 2.99
N GLU A 171 -11.48 14.67 4.17
CA GLU A 171 -11.35 15.66 5.23
C GLU A 171 -10.56 16.89 4.77
N LYS A 172 -9.38 16.67 4.17
CA LYS A 172 -8.53 17.75 3.64
C LYS A 172 -9.27 18.67 2.66
N TYR A 173 -10.15 18.12 1.84
CA TYR A 173 -10.84 18.86 0.78
C TYR A 173 -12.31 19.22 1.10
N GLY A 174 -12.79 18.88 2.30
CA GLY A 174 -14.17 19.11 2.69
C GLY A 174 -15.19 18.32 1.85
N ILE A 175 -14.80 17.14 1.34
CA ILE A 175 -15.64 16.25 0.54
C ILE A 175 -16.39 15.34 1.52
N ALA A 176 -17.72 15.32 1.43
CA ALA A 176 -18.50 14.39 2.22
C ALA A 176 -18.29 12.94 1.71
N HIS A 177 -18.32 11.97 2.62
CA HIS A 177 -18.18 10.56 2.24
C HIS A 177 -19.21 10.13 1.18
N THR A 178 -20.41 10.71 1.21
CA THR A 178 -21.49 10.47 0.23
C THR A 178 -21.15 10.98 -1.18
N GLU A 179 -20.17 11.86 -1.32
CA GLU A 179 -19.69 12.40 -2.58
C GLU A 179 -18.47 11.61 -3.12
N ALA A 180 -17.97 10.65 -2.34
CA ALA A 180 -16.83 9.81 -2.75
C ALA A 180 -17.33 8.55 -3.46
N MET A 181 -16.70 8.22 -4.59
CA MET A 181 -16.93 7.00 -5.35
C MET A 181 -15.65 6.15 -5.34
N GLY A 182 -15.75 4.87 -4.98
CA GLY A 182 -14.65 3.92 -4.93
C GLY A 182 -14.82 2.72 -5.84
N PHE A 183 -13.74 2.30 -6.48
CA PHE A 183 -13.65 1.07 -7.28
C PHE A 183 -12.59 0.15 -6.68
N GLY A 184 -12.89 -1.14 -6.59
CA GLY A 184 -11.95 -2.14 -6.08
C GLY A 184 -12.18 -3.52 -6.66
N ASP A 185 -11.20 -4.39 -6.53
CA ASP A 185 -11.27 -5.75 -7.05
C ASP A 185 -10.79 -6.83 -6.05
N TYR A 186 -10.04 -6.45 -5.01
CA TYR A 186 -9.48 -7.41 -4.07
C TYR A 186 -9.67 -7.01 -2.59
N LEU A 187 -9.32 -7.91 -1.68
CA LEU A 187 -9.62 -7.79 -0.25
C LEU A 187 -9.02 -6.53 0.42
N ASN A 188 -7.89 -6.03 -0.07
CA ASN A 188 -7.28 -4.78 0.41
C ASN A 188 -8.07 -3.51 0.01
N ASP A 189 -9.12 -3.65 -0.82
CA ASP A 189 -10.03 -2.57 -1.19
C ASP A 189 -11.29 -2.50 -0.31
N ILE A 190 -11.51 -3.46 0.58
CA ILE A 190 -12.71 -3.49 1.45
C ILE A 190 -12.88 -2.16 2.16
N SER A 191 -11.85 -1.72 2.87
CA SER A 191 -11.89 -0.47 3.63
C SER A 191 -12.10 0.78 2.75
N LEU A 192 -11.59 0.79 1.52
CA LEU A 192 -11.84 1.84 0.54
C LEU A 192 -13.32 1.91 0.17
N LEU A 193 -13.92 0.77 -0.20
CA LEU A 193 -15.32 0.70 -0.62
C LEU A 193 -16.27 1.05 0.52
N GLU A 194 -15.99 0.61 1.76
CA GLU A 194 -16.74 0.98 2.96
C GLU A 194 -16.64 2.47 3.29
N SER A 195 -15.58 3.15 2.86
CA SER A 195 -15.35 4.57 3.12
C SER A 195 -15.87 5.49 2.03
N CYS A 196 -16.49 4.95 0.96
CA CYS A 196 -17.06 5.70 -0.14
C CYS A 196 -18.59 5.61 -0.13
N GLY A 197 -19.26 6.73 -0.42
CA GLY A 197 -20.72 6.79 -0.54
C GLY A 197 -21.25 5.95 -1.71
N GLU A 198 -20.50 5.91 -2.81
CA GLU A 198 -20.75 5.04 -3.95
C GLU A 198 -19.59 4.05 -4.10
N SER A 199 -19.87 2.74 -4.10
CA SER A 199 -18.82 1.71 -4.14
C SER A 199 -19.11 0.63 -5.17
N TYR A 200 -18.10 0.35 -5.98
CA TYR A 200 -18.16 -0.58 -7.10
C TYR A 200 -17.10 -1.66 -6.96
N CYS A 201 -17.53 -2.93 -6.95
CA CYS A 201 -16.63 -4.05 -7.15
C CYS A 201 -16.52 -4.36 -8.64
N MET A 202 -15.29 -4.60 -9.12
CA MET A 202 -15.10 -5.02 -10.51
C MET A 202 -15.77 -6.37 -10.78
N LYS A 203 -16.28 -6.58 -12.01
CA LYS A 203 -16.93 -7.84 -12.43
C LYS A 203 -16.10 -9.08 -12.12
N ASN A 204 -14.78 -8.99 -12.32
CA ASN A 204 -13.81 -10.05 -12.01
C ASN A 204 -13.24 -9.95 -10.58
N GLY A 205 -13.79 -9.08 -9.73
CA GLY A 205 -13.33 -8.89 -8.35
C GLY A 205 -13.67 -10.07 -7.44
N HIS A 206 -13.04 -10.07 -6.26
CA HIS A 206 -13.19 -11.10 -5.24
C HIS A 206 -14.65 -11.27 -4.78
N PRO A 207 -15.16 -12.50 -4.57
CA PRO A 207 -16.55 -12.72 -4.16
C PRO A 207 -16.99 -11.96 -2.92
N THR A 208 -16.13 -11.88 -1.91
CA THR A 208 -16.39 -11.11 -0.68
C THR A 208 -16.63 -9.63 -0.99
N LEU A 209 -15.83 -9.04 -1.88
CA LEU A 209 -15.96 -7.63 -2.25
C LEU A 209 -17.24 -7.35 -3.03
N LYS A 210 -17.68 -8.31 -3.87
CA LYS A 210 -18.96 -8.20 -4.60
C LYS A 210 -20.18 -8.15 -3.68
N VAL A 211 -20.10 -8.78 -2.50
CA VAL A 211 -21.18 -8.75 -1.50
C VAL A 211 -21.18 -7.44 -0.71
N LEU A 212 -20.00 -6.84 -0.49
CA LEU A 212 -19.83 -5.62 0.29
C LEU A 212 -20.12 -4.34 -0.51
N ALA A 213 -19.73 -4.32 -1.79
CA ALA A 213 -19.93 -3.16 -2.66
C ALA A 213 -21.41 -2.92 -2.95
N LYS A 214 -21.81 -1.65 -3.09
CA LYS A 214 -23.17 -1.31 -3.51
C LYS A 214 -23.49 -1.81 -4.92
N TYR A 215 -22.48 -1.81 -5.80
CA TYR A 215 -22.62 -2.18 -7.20
C TYR A 215 -21.51 -3.09 -7.65
N VAL A 216 -21.78 -3.87 -8.69
CA VAL A 216 -20.76 -4.63 -9.43
C VAL A 216 -20.74 -4.09 -10.85
N THR A 217 -19.55 -3.80 -11.38
CA THR A 217 -19.41 -3.29 -12.75
C THR A 217 -19.85 -4.33 -13.78
N GLU A 218 -20.40 -3.89 -14.91
CA GLU A 218 -20.81 -4.80 -16.00
C GLU A 218 -19.62 -5.41 -16.73
N LYS A 219 -18.47 -4.75 -16.69
CA LYS A 219 -17.22 -5.12 -17.35
C LYS A 219 -16.10 -5.34 -16.34
N THR A 220 -15.09 -6.13 -16.75
CA THR A 220 -13.88 -6.37 -15.96
C THR A 220 -12.93 -5.15 -16.01
N ASN A 221 -11.87 -5.17 -15.20
CA ASN A 221 -10.79 -4.20 -15.26
C ASN A 221 -10.13 -4.16 -16.66
N ASP A 222 -9.96 -5.31 -17.33
CA ASP A 222 -9.37 -5.41 -18.66
C ASP A 222 -10.30 -4.89 -19.77
N GLU A 223 -11.60 -4.81 -19.49
CA GLU A 223 -12.64 -4.33 -20.41
C GLU A 223 -13.03 -2.87 -20.14
N ASN A 224 -12.21 -2.10 -19.42
CA ASN A 224 -12.45 -0.71 -19.04
C ASN A 224 -13.70 -0.51 -18.16
N GLY A 225 -14.02 -1.44 -17.25
CA GLY A 225 -15.23 -1.40 -16.41
C GLY A 225 -15.38 -0.12 -15.61
N VAL A 226 -14.29 0.45 -15.06
CA VAL A 226 -14.31 1.75 -14.37
C VAL A 226 -14.77 2.87 -15.31
N MET A 227 -14.18 2.93 -16.52
CA MET A 227 -14.50 3.99 -17.48
C MET A 227 -15.93 3.93 -17.99
N GLU A 228 -16.52 2.75 -18.08
CA GLU A 228 -17.93 2.60 -18.48
C GLU A 228 -18.87 3.18 -17.42
N VAL A 229 -18.57 2.98 -16.14
CA VAL A 229 -19.35 3.62 -15.05
C VAL A 229 -19.16 5.14 -15.09
N LEU A 230 -17.92 5.63 -15.21
CA LEU A 230 -17.64 7.07 -15.21
C LEU A 230 -18.29 7.84 -16.39
N LYS A 231 -18.57 7.16 -17.50
CA LYS A 231 -19.29 7.78 -18.65
C LYS A 231 -20.78 8.03 -18.36
N THR A 232 -21.33 7.42 -17.30
CA THR A 232 -22.73 7.59 -16.92
C THR A 232 -22.96 8.74 -15.95
N LEU A 233 -21.89 9.38 -15.46
CA LEU A 233 -21.88 10.58 -14.63
C LEU A 233 -21.98 11.83 -15.50
#